data_233eab7a3ee4492d796427fcec97c482
#
_entry.id   233eab7a3ee4492d796427fcec97c482
#
_cell.length_a   1.000
_cell.length_b   1.000
_cell.length_c   1.000
_cell.angle_alpha   90.00
_cell.angle_beta   90.00
_cell.angle_gamma   90.00
#
_symmetry.space_group_name_H-M   'P 1'
#
loop_
_entity.id
_entity.type
_entity.pdbx_description
1 polymer ?
#
loop_
_entity_poly.entity_id
_entity_poly.type
_entity_poly.pdbx_seq_one_letter_code
_entity_poly.pdbx_strand_id
1 'polypeptide(L)'
;SQICSTRYPLLLVHGVGFRDLRYFNYWGRIPRELARYGADIYYGNQEAFATVAYNAGDIYRKIQEICRETGCEKVNIIAHSKGGLDSRYAISRLGAAPMVASLTTINTPHRGCRFVDYACRLPEGLYRAIAGVFDLWFSRFGDSHPDFYTATHQFSTRASICFNEEVADAPGVYYQSYASVMRDFLSDPLLWFPYLIIRAVDGKNDGLVTPESAMWGEFKGTIANRKHRGISHGDMIDLKREDYKGFDVTEFYVELVKTLKEKGF
;
A
#
# COMPACT_ATOMS: atom_id res chain seq x y z
N SER A 1 25.21 -5.61 -10.62
CA SER A 1 24.18 -6.53 -11.10
C SER A 1 23.00 -5.75 -11.65
N GLN A 2 22.36 -6.26 -12.72
CA GLN A 2 21.23 -5.63 -13.40
C GLN A 2 19.93 -6.45 -13.23
N ILE A 3 19.82 -7.19 -12.13
CA ILE A 3 18.69 -8.11 -11.93
C ILE A 3 17.35 -7.39 -11.78
N CYS A 4 17.35 -6.12 -11.38
CA CYS A 4 16.17 -5.28 -11.27
C CYS A 4 15.99 -4.30 -12.45
N SER A 5 16.77 -4.44 -13.52
CA SER A 5 16.61 -3.65 -14.74
C SER A 5 15.44 -4.19 -15.56
N THR A 6 14.24 -3.74 -15.23
CA THR A 6 13.00 -4.11 -15.93
C THR A 6 12.87 -3.41 -17.28
N ARG A 7 12.05 -3.96 -18.17
CA ARG A 7 11.76 -3.35 -19.47
C ARG A 7 11.13 -1.96 -19.32
N TYR A 8 10.25 -1.80 -18.34
CA TYR A 8 9.56 -0.55 -18.06
C TYR A 8 9.98 0.00 -16.71
N PRO A 9 10.09 1.32 -16.54
CA PRO A 9 10.49 1.90 -15.26
C PRO A 9 9.48 1.58 -14.15
N LEU A 10 9.96 1.63 -12.91
CA LEU A 10 9.16 1.41 -11.72
C LEU A 10 8.56 2.73 -11.22
N LEU A 11 7.27 2.74 -10.94
CA LEU A 11 6.59 3.83 -10.26
C LEU A 11 6.15 3.36 -8.88
N LEU A 12 6.74 3.93 -7.83
CA LEU A 12 6.39 3.63 -6.45
C LEU A 12 5.29 4.58 -5.98
N VAL A 13 4.15 4.01 -5.57
CA VAL A 13 2.97 4.76 -5.13
C VAL A 13 2.72 4.50 -3.65
N HIS A 14 2.91 5.52 -2.83
CA HIS A 14 2.70 5.43 -1.39
C HIS A 14 1.21 5.43 -1.00
N GLY A 15 0.93 5.04 0.24
CA GLY A 15 -0.40 5.09 0.83
C GLY A 15 -0.65 6.33 1.67
N VAL A 16 -1.61 6.22 2.60
CA VAL A 16 -1.94 7.25 3.59
C VAL A 16 -0.92 7.21 4.73
N GLY A 17 -0.61 8.38 5.28
CA GLY A 17 0.14 8.53 6.51
C GLY A 17 1.51 9.18 6.35
N PHE A 18 2.04 9.69 7.46
CA PHE A 18 3.38 10.25 7.61
C PHE A 18 3.72 11.44 6.69
N ARG A 19 2.72 12.30 6.43
CA ARG A 19 2.84 13.48 5.57
C ARG A 19 3.97 14.44 5.97
N ASP A 20 4.30 14.52 7.24
CA ASP A 20 5.24 15.51 7.76
C ASP A 20 6.69 15.03 7.86
N LEU A 21 6.94 13.82 7.42
CA LEU A 21 8.29 13.34 7.33
C LEU A 21 8.98 13.87 6.06
N ARG A 22 9.09 15.19 5.94
CA ARG A 22 9.85 15.85 4.85
C ARG A 22 11.27 15.31 4.71
N TYR A 23 11.78 14.68 5.76
CA TYR A 23 13.14 14.15 5.83
C TYR A 23 13.20 12.63 5.71
N PHE A 24 12.06 11.94 5.62
CA PHE A 24 12.02 10.49 5.52
C PHE A 24 11.35 10.08 4.21
N ASN A 25 12.08 9.34 3.41
CA ASN A 25 11.51 8.66 2.27
C ASN A 25 10.49 7.62 2.77
N TYR A 26 9.27 7.66 2.25
CA TYR A 26 8.20 6.71 2.57
C TYR A 26 8.67 5.24 2.47
N TRP A 27 9.51 4.94 1.48
CA TRP A 27 9.97 3.60 1.15
C TRP A 27 11.28 3.19 1.85
N GLY A 28 11.78 3.98 2.77
CA GLY A 28 13.01 3.68 3.50
C GLY A 28 14.21 3.40 2.60
N ARG A 29 14.87 2.25 2.84
CA ARG A 29 16.06 1.80 2.08
C ARG A 29 15.73 1.12 0.75
N ILE A 30 14.45 0.81 0.50
CA ILE A 30 14.01 0.01 -0.65
C ILE A 30 14.45 0.60 -2.00
N PRO A 31 14.19 1.90 -2.29
CA PRO A 31 14.59 2.47 -3.59
C PRO A 31 16.09 2.43 -3.86
N ARG A 32 16.88 2.70 -2.83
CA ARG A 32 18.34 2.66 -2.93
C ARG A 32 18.84 1.27 -3.30
N GLU A 33 18.31 0.25 -2.67
CA GLU A 33 18.69 -1.13 -2.94
C GLU A 33 18.24 -1.58 -4.33
N LEU A 34 17.02 -1.24 -4.74
CA LEU A 34 16.54 -1.53 -6.10
C LEU A 34 17.40 -0.84 -7.16
N ALA A 35 17.77 0.42 -6.96
CA ALA A 35 18.63 1.17 -7.87
C ALA A 35 20.02 0.55 -7.98
N ARG A 36 20.55 0.03 -6.88
CA ARG A 36 21.82 -0.70 -6.84
C ARG A 36 21.81 -1.92 -7.77
N TYR A 37 20.66 -2.55 -7.96
CA TYR A 37 20.46 -3.67 -8.87
C TYR A 37 19.92 -3.28 -10.25
N GLY A 38 19.98 -1.99 -10.59
CA GLY A 38 19.70 -1.49 -11.93
C GLY A 38 18.28 -1.02 -12.19
N ALA A 39 17.44 -0.90 -11.16
CA ALA A 39 16.08 -0.39 -11.31
C ALA A 39 16.07 1.10 -11.64
N ASP A 40 15.18 1.49 -12.54
CA ASP A 40 14.85 2.88 -12.84
C ASP A 40 13.56 3.25 -12.10
N ILE A 41 13.64 4.16 -11.13
CA ILE A 41 12.61 4.37 -10.12
C ILE A 41 12.08 5.80 -10.16
N TYR A 42 10.75 5.90 -10.13
CA TYR A 42 9.98 7.15 -10.02
C TYR A 42 8.99 7.06 -8.87
N TYR A 43 8.51 8.20 -8.40
CA TYR A 43 7.59 8.30 -7.27
C TYR A 43 6.29 8.98 -7.67
N GLY A 44 5.16 8.47 -7.16
CA GLY A 44 3.84 9.04 -7.41
C GLY A 44 3.65 10.42 -6.81
N ASN A 45 4.18 10.66 -5.62
CA ASN A 45 4.12 11.94 -4.88
C ASN A 45 2.72 12.55 -4.75
N GLN A 46 1.67 11.71 -4.75
CA GLN A 46 0.30 12.15 -4.56
C GLN A 46 0.06 12.59 -3.10
N GLU A 47 -1.01 13.36 -2.86
CA GLU A 47 -1.39 13.77 -1.51
C GLU A 47 -1.84 12.58 -0.65
N ALA A 48 -1.27 12.45 0.55
CA ALA A 48 -1.51 11.30 1.42
C ALA A 48 -2.98 11.17 1.88
N PHE A 49 -3.72 12.27 2.04
CA PHE A 49 -5.07 12.29 2.60
C PHE A 49 -6.16 12.68 1.60
N ALA A 50 -5.84 12.86 0.33
CA ALA A 50 -6.84 13.16 -0.69
C ALA A 50 -7.68 11.93 -1.03
N THR A 51 -8.80 12.15 -1.72
CA THR A 51 -9.65 11.07 -2.21
C THR A 51 -8.91 10.19 -3.22
N VAL A 52 -9.40 8.97 -3.42
CA VAL A 52 -8.85 8.06 -4.44
C VAL A 52 -8.87 8.72 -5.82
N ALA A 53 -9.99 9.33 -6.22
CA ALA A 53 -10.11 9.96 -7.53
C ALA A 53 -9.13 11.11 -7.73
N TYR A 54 -8.93 11.95 -6.71
CA TYR A 54 -7.96 13.04 -6.77
C TYR A 54 -6.53 12.52 -6.91
N ASN A 55 -6.14 11.59 -6.07
CA ASN A 55 -4.81 10.97 -6.10
C ASN A 55 -4.56 10.22 -7.41
N ALA A 56 -5.57 9.56 -7.93
CA ALA A 56 -5.49 8.89 -9.23
C ALA A 56 -5.16 9.87 -10.36
N GLY A 57 -5.68 11.09 -10.30
CA GLY A 57 -5.32 12.14 -11.24
C GLY A 57 -3.84 12.49 -11.22
N ASP A 58 -3.25 12.61 -10.03
CA ASP A 58 -1.82 12.85 -9.86
C ASP A 58 -0.99 11.69 -10.41
N ILE A 59 -1.40 10.46 -10.11
CA ILE A 59 -0.74 9.26 -10.62
C ILE A 59 -0.81 9.19 -12.15
N TYR A 60 -1.96 9.47 -12.73
CA TYR A 60 -2.14 9.50 -14.19
C TYR A 60 -1.17 10.50 -14.84
N ARG A 61 -1.10 11.72 -14.33
CA ARG A 61 -0.17 12.75 -14.83
C ARG A 61 1.29 12.31 -14.69
N LYS A 62 1.63 11.69 -13.57
CA LYS A 62 2.98 11.17 -13.33
C LYS A 62 3.35 10.07 -14.33
N ILE A 63 2.44 9.16 -14.62
CA ILE A 63 2.65 8.12 -15.64
C ILE A 63 2.92 8.75 -17.00
N GLN A 64 2.11 9.74 -17.42
CA GLN A 64 2.31 10.45 -18.67
C GLN A 64 3.67 11.14 -18.74
N GLU A 65 4.07 11.80 -17.63
CA GLU A 65 5.37 12.46 -17.52
C GLU A 65 6.52 11.49 -17.66
N ILE A 66 6.47 10.34 -16.97
CA ILE A 66 7.51 9.30 -17.04
C ILE A 66 7.62 8.76 -18.47
N CYS A 67 6.52 8.42 -19.12
CA CYS A 67 6.52 7.90 -20.47
C CYS A 67 7.10 8.92 -21.45
N ARG A 68 6.77 10.20 -21.30
CA ARG A 68 7.30 11.26 -22.14
C ARG A 68 8.81 11.47 -21.94
N GLU A 69 9.26 11.50 -20.69
CA GLU A 69 10.68 11.75 -20.36
C GLU A 69 11.59 10.59 -20.71
N THR A 70 11.12 9.36 -20.49
CA THR A 70 11.93 8.15 -20.72
C THR A 70 11.80 7.60 -22.12
N GLY A 71 10.77 7.96 -22.86
CA GLY A 71 10.41 7.34 -24.14
C GLY A 71 9.83 5.92 -23.98
N CYS A 72 9.62 5.44 -22.76
CA CYS A 72 8.99 4.15 -22.50
C CYS A 72 7.48 4.22 -22.74
N GLU A 73 6.91 3.12 -23.27
CA GLU A 73 5.46 3.03 -23.51
C GLU A 73 4.65 2.83 -22.23
N LYS A 74 5.24 2.21 -21.24
CA LYS A 74 4.56 1.75 -20.02
C LYS A 74 5.40 1.94 -18.79
N VAL A 75 4.77 1.80 -17.63
CA VAL A 75 5.41 1.72 -16.32
C VAL A 75 4.96 0.46 -15.58
N ASN A 76 5.76 0.00 -14.63
CA ASN A 76 5.38 -0.98 -13.62
C ASN A 76 5.08 -0.24 -12.32
N ILE A 77 3.87 -0.38 -11.79
CA ILE A 77 3.49 0.26 -10.53
C ILE A 77 3.67 -0.72 -9.38
N ILE A 78 4.34 -0.27 -8.31
CA ILE A 78 4.38 -0.94 -7.02
C ILE A 78 3.74 0.01 -6.01
N ALA A 79 2.60 -0.38 -5.46
CA ALA A 79 1.80 0.46 -4.60
C ALA A 79 1.62 -0.17 -3.22
N HIS A 80 1.69 0.66 -2.18
CA HIS A 80 1.46 0.25 -0.79
C HIS A 80 0.16 0.83 -0.27
N SER A 81 -0.60 0.04 0.49
CA SER A 81 -1.82 0.48 1.19
C SER A 81 -2.83 1.13 0.22
N LYS A 82 -3.41 2.27 0.60
CA LYS A 82 -4.36 3.03 -0.23
C LYS A 82 -3.83 3.35 -1.63
N GLY A 83 -2.51 3.47 -1.79
CA GLY A 83 -1.89 3.72 -3.10
C GLY A 83 -2.27 2.69 -4.16
N GLY A 84 -2.57 1.45 -3.76
CA GLY A 84 -3.09 0.43 -4.66
C GLY A 84 -4.48 0.75 -5.21
N LEU A 85 -5.35 1.33 -4.39
CA LEU A 85 -6.69 1.77 -4.82
C LEU A 85 -6.59 2.98 -5.75
N ASP A 86 -5.75 3.95 -5.40
CA ASP A 86 -5.47 5.12 -6.23
C ASP A 86 -4.97 4.72 -7.62
N SER A 87 -4.06 3.75 -7.66
CA SER A 87 -3.48 3.21 -8.90
C SER A 87 -4.53 2.46 -9.74
N ARG A 88 -5.35 1.62 -9.13
CA ARG A 88 -6.44 0.92 -9.82
C ARG A 88 -7.41 1.90 -10.48
N TYR A 89 -7.76 2.96 -9.77
CA TYR A 89 -8.65 4.00 -10.32
C TYR A 89 -8.01 4.73 -11.52
N ALA A 90 -6.73 5.09 -11.41
CA ALA A 90 -6.01 5.71 -12.52
C ALA A 90 -5.97 4.81 -13.75
N ILE A 91 -5.72 3.52 -13.57
CA ILE A 91 -5.65 2.54 -14.67
C ILE A 91 -7.01 2.39 -15.36
N SER A 92 -8.07 2.15 -14.59
CA SER A 92 -9.36 1.71 -15.12
C SER A 92 -10.32 2.86 -15.41
N ARG A 93 -10.33 3.92 -14.59
CA ARG A 93 -11.27 5.03 -14.73
C ARG A 93 -10.70 6.24 -15.46
N LEU A 94 -9.40 6.48 -15.34
CA LEU A 94 -8.75 7.64 -15.99
C LEU A 94 -8.06 7.28 -17.31
N GLY A 95 -8.04 6.02 -17.68
CA GLY A 95 -7.50 5.59 -18.97
C GLY A 95 -6.01 5.38 -19.03
N ALA A 96 -5.35 5.15 -17.88
CA ALA A 96 -3.91 4.89 -17.85
C ALA A 96 -3.52 3.47 -18.31
N ALA A 97 -4.47 2.56 -18.49
CA ALA A 97 -4.20 1.16 -18.83
C ALA A 97 -3.20 0.93 -19.97
N PRO A 98 -3.25 1.67 -21.10
CA PRO A 98 -2.27 1.49 -22.17
C PRO A 98 -0.83 1.81 -21.76
N MET A 99 -0.64 2.59 -20.69
CA MET A 99 0.67 3.01 -20.18
C MET A 99 1.11 2.24 -18.94
N VAL A 100 0.41 1.17 -18.55
CA VAL A 100 0.73 0.37 -17.37
C VAL A 100 0.91 -1.09 -17.78
N ALA A 101 2.09 -1.65 -17.52
CA ALA A 101 2.39 -3.06 -17.77
C ALA A 101 1.89 -3.95 -16.63
N SER A 102 2.15 -3.51 -15.38
CA SER A 102 1.80 -4.26 -14.18
C SER A 102 1.45 -3.35 -13.02
N LEU A 103 0.60 -3.84 -12.14
CA LEU A 103 0.32 -3.27 -10.83
C LEU A 103 0.56 -4.33 -9.76
N THR A 104 1.53 -4.07 -8.89
CA THR A 104 1.78 -4.86 -7.68
C THR A 104 1.27 -4.08 -6.49
N THR A 105 0.36 -4.65 -5.70
CA THR A 105 -0.13 -4.03 -4.46
C THR A 105 0.42 -4.75 -3.23
N ILE A 106 0.83 -3.97 -2.25
CA ILE A 106 1.37 -4.44 -0.97
C ILE A 106 0.46 -3.95 0.14
N ASN A 107 -0.18 -4.87 0.83
CA ASN A 107 -1.06 -4.57 1.97
C ASN A 107 -2.13 -3.52 1.65
N THR A 108 -2.72 -3.59 0.48
CA THR A 108 -3.80 -2.70 0.03
C THR A 108 -5.16 -3.25 0.46
N PRO A 109 -6.03 -2.46 1.10
CA PRO A 109 -7.34 -2.92 1.54
C PRO A 109 -8.36 -2.93 0.39
N HIS A 110 -8.19 -3.82 -0.58
CA HIS A 110 -9.08 -3.94 -1.74
C HIS A 110 -10.51 -4.29 -1.39
N ARG A 111 -10.70 -5.02 -0.29
CA ARG A 111 -12.02 -5.50 0.15
C ARG A 111 -12.51 -4.81 1.42
N GLY A 112 -11.83 -3.72 1.80
CA GLY A 112 -12.16 -2.93 2.97
C GLY A 112 -11.80 -3.58 4.30
N CYS A 113 -12.34 -3.02 5.37
CA CYS A 113 -12.11 -3.46 6.75
C CYS A 113 -13.44 -3.69 7.46
N ARG A 114 -13.68 -4.91 7.93
CA ARG A 114 -14.87 -5.23 8.75
C ARG A 114 -14.92 -4.45 10.06
N PHE A 115 -13.75 -4.12 10.60
CA PHE A 115 -13.67 -3.22 11.76
C PHE A 115 -14.39 -1.89 11.49
N VAL A 116 -14.24 -1.31 10.31
CA VAL A 116 -14.93 -0.08 9.92
C VAL A 116 -16.44 -0.29 9.85
N ASP A 117 -16.91 -1.44 9.39
CA ASP A 117 -18.33 -1.77 9.36
C ASP A 117 -18.95 -1.76 10.76
N TYR A 118 -18.25 -2.33 11.73
CA TYR A 118 -18.67 -2.30 13.14
C TYR A 118 -18.67 -0.87 13.70
N ALA A 119 -17.63 -0.11 13.40
CA ALA A 119 -17.55 1.29 13.82
C ALA A 119 -18.69 2.14 13.25
N CYS A 120 -19.06 1.92 11.98
CA CYS A 120 -20.16 2.64 11.33
C CYS A 120 -21.54 2.29 11.90
N ARG A 121 -21.69 1.17 12.61
CA ARG A 121 -22.93 0.80 13.31
C ARG A 121 -23.10 1.48 14.67
N LEU A 122 -22.03 2.05 15.20
CA LEU A 122 -22.07 2.78 16.46
C LEU A 122 -22.78 4.13 16.27
N PRO A 123 -23.39 4.68 17.33
CA PRO A 123 -23.81 6.07 17.31
C PRO A 123 -22.66 6.99 16.87
N GLU A 124 -22.96 7.97 16.04
CA GLU A 124 -21.95 8.85 15.45
C GLU A 124 -21.00 9.46 16.48
N GLY A 125 -21.55 9.93 17.62
CA GLY A 125 -20.73 10.49 18.70
C GLY A 125 -19.73 9.50 19.28
N LEU A 126 -20.12 8.23 19.42
CA LEU A 126 -19.21 7.19 19.92
C LEU A 126 -18.14 6.82 18.87
N TYR A 127 -18.55 6.73 17.60
CA TYR A 127 -17.58 6.50 16.51
C TYR A 127 -16.55 7.61 16.43
N ARG A 128 -17.00 8.89 16.52
CA ARG A 128 -16.09 10.04 16.56
C ARG A 128 -15.17 10.03 17.78
N ALA A 129 -15.65 9.61 18.93
CA ALA A 129 -14.82 9.48 20.13
C ALA A 129 -13.73 8.43 19.95
N ILE A 130 -14.06 7.26 19.39
CA ILE A 130 -13.09 6.20 19.08
C ILE A 130 -12.09 6.70 18.05
N ALA A 131 -12.54 7.35 16.97
CA ALA A 131 -11.69 7.94 15.97
C ALA A 131 -10.71 8.97 16.57
N GLY A 132 -11.19 9.78 17.52
CA GLY A 132 -10.36 10.73 18.25
C GLY A 132 -9.24 10.07 19.08
N VAL A 133 -9.50 8.89 19.65
CA VAL A 133 -8.45 8.11 20.33
C VAL A 133 -7.38 7.63 19.34
N PHE A 134 -7.79 7.16 18.17
CA PHE A 134 -6.85 6.79 17.10
C PHE A 134 -6.06 8.00 16.61
N ASP A 135 -6.71 9.14 16.41
CA ASP A 135 -6.04 10.38 16.00
C ASP A 135 -4.98 10.81 17.01
N LEU A 136 -5.32 10.76 18.30
CA LEU A 136 -4.36 11.05 19.38
C LEU A 136 -3.19 10.05 19.37
N TRP A 137 -3.47 8.78 19.13
CA TRP A 137 -2.44 7.76 19.03
C TRP A 137 -1.49 8.04 17.87
N PHE A 138 -2.02 8.23 16.66
CA PHE A 138 -1.20 8.47 15.47
C PHE A 138 -0.47 9.82 15.52
N SER A 139 -1.06 10.85 16.13
CA SER A 139 -0.39 12.15 16.30
C SER A 139 0.88 12.08 17.15
N ARG A 140 0.94 11.15 18.10
CA ARG A 140 2.15 10.92 18.91
C ARG A 140 3.31 10.34 18.11
N PHE A 141 3.03 9.81 16.93
CA PHE A 141 4.03 9.18 16.05
C PHE A 141 4.31 10.01 14.80
N GLY A 142 3.96 11.29 14.81
CA GLY A 142 4.39 12.24 13.79
C GLY A 142 3.39 12.56 12.69
N ASP A 143 2.14 12.10 12.83
CA ASP A 143 1.07 12.55 11.94
C ASP A 143 0.49 13.85 12.47
N SER A 144 0.64 14.95 11.74
CA SER A 144 0.21 16.26 12.18
C SER A 144 -1.29 16.53 11.98
N HIS A 145 -1.94 15.79 11.10
CA HIS A 145 -3.35 15.98 10.77
C HIS A 145 -4.09 14.67 10.53
N PRO A 146 -4.08 13.74 11.51
CA PRO A 146 -4.84 12.51 11.36
C PRO A 146 -6.33 12.82 11.38
N ASP A 147 -7.07 12.26 10.45
CA ASP A 147 -8.53 12.27 10.42
C ASP A 147 -9.02 10.85 10.20
N PHE A 148 -8.97 10.07 11.25
CA PHE A 148 -9.33 8.65 11.21
C PHE A 148 -10.79 8.46 10.86
N TYR A 149 -11.68 9.33 11.33
CA TYR A 149 -13.11 9.26 11.05
C TYR A 149 -13.39 9.36 9.55
N THR A 150 -12.91 10.40 8.89
CA THR A 150 -13.10 10.58 7.44
C THR A 150 -12.33 9.53 6.62
N ALA A 151 -11.09 9.25 7.00
CA ALA A 151 -10.25 8.31 6.28
C ALA A 151 -10.81 6.88 6.31
N THR A 152 -11.37 6.43 7.43
CA THR A 152 -11.84 5.04 7.55
C THR A 152 -13.18 4.78 6.87
N HIS A 153 -14.04 5.79 6.70
CA HIS A 153 -15.34 5.62 6.03
C HIS A 153 -15.21 5.03 4.61
N GLN A 154 -14.16 5.39 3.89
CA GLN A 154 -13.90 4.87 2.55
C GLN A 154 -13.46 3.39 2.55
N PHE A 155 -13.09 2.84 3.70
CA PHE A 155 -12.63 1.46 3.84
C PHE A 155 -13.68 0.51 4.42
N SER A 156 -14.95 0.92 4.49
CA SER A 156 -16.02 -0.02 4.81
C SER A 156 -16.12 -1.09 3.72
N THR A 157 -16.63 -2.26 4.08
CA THR A 157 -16.78 -3.34 3.09
C THR A 157 -17.77 -2.95 2.00
N ARG A 158 -18.82 -2.20 2.34
CA ARG A 158 -19.79 -1.69 1.35
C ARG A 158 -19.14 -0.71 0.37
N ALA A 159 -18.37 0.25 0.87
CA ALA A 159 -17.65 1.20 0.01
C ALA A 159 -16.67 0.47 -0.92
N SER A 160 -16.00 -0.56 -0.41
CA SER A 160 -15.07 -1.37 -1.20
C SER A 160 -15.78 -2.20 -2.27
N ILE A 161 -16.96 -2.76 -1.99
CA ILE A 161 -17.79 -3.46 -2.99
C ILE A 161 -18.17 -2.50 -4.12
N CYS A 162 -18.68 -1.31 -3.78
CA CYS A 162 -19.02 -0.29 -4.78
C CYS A 162 -17.80 0.11 -5.61
N PHE A 163 -16.67 0.33 -4.95
CA PHE A 163 -15.41 0.66 -5.64
C PHE A 163 -15.00 -0.44 -6.62
N ASN A 164 -15.07 -1.71 -6.21
CA ASN A 164 -14.67 -2.83 -7.05
C ASN A 164 -15.63 -3.04 -8.23
N GLU A 165 -16.90 -2.72 -8.10
CA GLU A 165 -17.87 -2.73 -9.19
C GLU A 165 -17.58 -1.62 -10.23
N GLU A 166 -17.20 -0.42 -9.75
CA GLU A 166 -16.89 0.72 -10.61
C GLU A 166 -15.52 0.64 -11.27
N VAL A 167 -14.56 0.03 -10.58
CA VAL A 167 -13.14 -0.01 -10.95
C VAL A 167 -12.75 -1.44 -11.28
N ALA A 168 -13.22 -1.92 -12.43
CA ALA A 168 -12.87 -3.23 -12.94
C ALA A 168 -11.42 -3.28 -13.41
N ASP A 169 -10.79 -4.45 -13.38
CA ASP A 169 -9.45 -4.64 -13.90
C ASP A 169 -9.41 -4.39 -15.42
N ALA A 170 -8.40 -3.66 -15.86
CA ALA A 170 -8.19 -3.38 -17.27
C ALA A 170 -7.55 -4.58 -17.97
N PRO A 171 -8.03 -4.97 -19.17
CA PRO A 171 -7.37 -5.96 -19.98
C PRO A 171 -5.94 -5.53 -20.34
N GLY A 172 -5.00 -6.47 -20.36
CA GLY A 172 -3.62 -6.20 -20.74
C GLY A 172 -2.72 -5.67 -19.63
N VAL A 173 -3.26 -5.43 -18.45
CA VAL A 173 -2.48 -5.09 -17.25
C VAL A 173 -2.35 -6.33 -16.37
N TYR A 174 -1.13 -6.62 -15.92
CA TYR A 174 -0.88 -7.69 -14.97
C TYR A 174 -1.06 -7.18 -13.54
N TYR A 175 -1.96 -7.81 -12.79
CA TYR A 175 -2.25 -7.47 -11.39
C TYR A 175 -1.73 -8.57 -10.47
N GLN A 176 -0.94 -8.19 -9.46
CA GLN A 176 -0.52 -9.10 -8.39
C GLN A 176 -0.57 -8.41 -7.04
N SER A 177 -0.69 -9.19 -5.97
CA SER A 177 -0.81 -8.66 -4.61
C SER A 177 -0.05 -9.50 -3.60
N TYR A 178 0.35 -8.82 -2.53
CA TYR A 178 1.00 -9.39 -1.34
C TYR A 178 0.30 -8.88 -0.08
N ALA A 179 0.33 -9.69 0.96
CA ALA A 179 -0.11 -9.33 2.30
C ALA A 179 0.99 -9.64 3.31
N SER A 180 0.86 -9.07 4.51
CA SER A 180 1.68 -9.46 5.65
C SER A 180 0.82 -9.57 6.91
N VAL A 181 1.32 -10.25 7.92
CA VAL A 181 0.66 -10.38 9.23
C VAL A 181 1.66 -10.21 10.35
N MET A 182 1.22 -9.51 11.39
CA MET A 182 1.92 -9.48 12.67
C MET A 182 1.71 -10.82 13.38
N ARG A 183 2.72 -11.26 14.16
CA ARG A 183 2.60 -12.46 14.99
C ARG A 183 1.69 -12.21 16.19
N ASP A 184 1.89 -11.08 16.84
CA ASP A 184 1.16 -10.62 18.02
C ASP A 184 1.31 -9.09 18.14
N PHE A 185 0.73 -8.51 19.20
CA PHE A 185 0.75 -7.06 19.40
C PHE A 185 2.17 -6.49 19.66
N LEU A 186 3.13 -7.34 20.01
CA LEU A 186 4.52 -6.93 20.22
C LEU A 186 5.33 -6.84 18.92
N SER A 187 4.78 -7.33 17.83
CA SER A 187 5.47 -7.29 16.53
C SER A 187 5.77 -5.88 16.07
N ASP A 188 4.90 -4.91 16.38
CA ASP A 188 5.13 -3.52 16.06
C ASP A 188 4.58 -2.61 17.16
N PRO A 189 5.46 -1.95 17.94
CA PRO A 189 5.02 -1.04 19.01
C PRO A 189 4.16 0.13 18.52
N LEU A 190 4.28 0.50 17.25
CA LEU A 190 3.49 1.57 16.64
C LEU A 190 2.05 1.14 16.37
N LEU A 191 1.84 -0.12 16.03
CA LEU A 191 0.55 -0.65 15.58
C LEU A 191 -0.09 -1.65 16.56
N TRP A 192 0.44 -1.78 17.79
CA TRP A 192 -0.08 -2.76 18.75
C TRP A 192 -1.57 -2.57 19.04
N PHE A 193 -2.01 -1.32 19.20
CA PHE A 193 -3.38 -0.98 19.56
C PHE A 193 -4.38 -1.28 18.42
N PRO A 194 -4.22 -0.73 17.20
CA PRO A 194 -5.10 -1.12 16.10
C PRO A 194 -5.02 -2.61 15.78
N TYR A 195 -3.85 -3.22 15.90
CA TYR A 195 -3.70 -4.67 15.69
C TYR A 195 -4.64 -5.48 16.58
N LEU A 196 -4.69 -5.19 17.89
CA LEU A 196 -5.53 -5.93 18.83
C LEU A 196 -7.02 -5.78 18.52
N ILE A 197 -7.45 -4.59 18.16
CA ILE A 197 -8.85 -4.32 17.80
C ILE A 197 -9.23 -5.09 16.54
N ILE A 198 -8.42 -4.99 15.49
CA ILE A 198 -8.69 -5.67 14.23
C ILE A 198 -8.58 -7.19 14.41
N ARG A 199 -7.63 -7.65 15.23
CA ARG A 199 -7.49 -9.09 15.55
C ARG A 199 -8.75 -9.66 16.18
N ALA A 200 -9.41 -8.90 17.05
CA ALA A 200 -10.63 -9.34 17.72
C ALA A 200 -11.84 -9.43 16.78
N VAL A 201 -11.97 -8.51 15.82
CA VAL A 201 -13.16 -8.42 14.95
C VAL A 201 -12.96 -8.99 13.56
N ASP A 202 -11.74 -9.00 13.04
CA ASP A 202 -11.44 -9.35 11.65
C ASP A 202 -10.36 -10.44 11.49
N GLY A 203 -9.63 -10.76 12.54
CA GLY A 203 -8.64 -11.82 12.55
C GLY A 203 -7.21 -11.35 12.28
N LYS A 204 -6.39 -12.25 11.73
CA LYS A 204 -4.98 -11.98 11.44
C LYS A 204 -4.84 -10.75 10.55
N ASN A 205 -3.89 -9.87 10.90
CA ASN A 205 -3.69 -8.62 10.20
C ASN A 205 -2.26 -8.08 10.37
N ASP A 206 -1.93 -7.07 9.60
CA ASP A 206 -0.64 -6.37 9.63
C ASP A 206 -0.62 -5.17 10.58
N GLY A 207 -1.68 -4.98 11.37
CA GLY A 207 -1.94 -3.81 12.19
C GLY A 207 -3.01 -2.88 11.62
N LEU A 208 -3.34 -2.98 10.33
CA LEU A 208 -4.35 -2.17 9.64
C LEU A 208 -5.19 -2.98 8.64
N VAL A 209 -4.60 -3.93 7.94
CA VAL A 209 -5.22 -4.66 6.82
C VAL A 209 -5.09 -6.17 7.05
N THR A 210 -6.16 -6.92 6.74
CA THR A 210 -6.15 -8.39 6.76
C THR A 210 -5.63 -8.95 5.44
N PRO A 211 -5.09 -10.18 5.42
CA PRO A 211 -4.69 -10.83 4.16
C PRO A 211 -5.84 -10.98 3.16
N GLU A 212 -7.04 -11.30 3.63
CA GLU A 212 -8.23 -11.44 2.78
C GLU A 212 -8.55 -10.13 2.04
N SER A 213 -8.44 -9.01 2.74
CA SER A 213 -8.65 -7.69 2.15
C SER A 213 -7.56 -7.30 1.16
N ALA A 214 -6.35 -7.80 1.36
CA ALA A 214 -5.19 -7.49 0.50
C ALA A 214 -5.11 -8.33 -0.79
N MET A 215 -5.96 -9.36 -0.92
CA MET A 215 -5.98 -10.23 -2.10
C MET A 215 -6.59 -9.52 -3.30
N TRP A 216 -5.83 -9.42 -4.37
CA TRP A 216 -6.29 -8.89 -5.65
C TRP A 216 -5.42 -9.40 -6.81
N GLY A 217 -6.04 -9.70 -7.94
CA GLY A 217 -5.31 -10.30 -9.05
C GLY A 217 -4.66 -11.62 -8.68
N GLU A 218 -3.43 -11.85 -9.12
CA GLU A 218 -2.63 -12.99 -8.69
C GLU A 218 -2.09 -12.74 -7.27
N PHE A 219 -2.67 -13.39 -6.29
CA PHE A 219 -2.21 -13.28 -4.89
C PHE A 219 -0.96 -14.12 -4.68
N LYS A 220 0.15 -13.46 -4.36
CA LYS A 220 1.47 -14.08 -4.25
C LYS A 220 1.76 -14.65 -2.85
N GLY A 221 0.96 -14.33 -1.87
CA GLY A 221 1.04 -14.89 -0.53
C GLY A 221 1.10 -13.86 0.59
N THR A 222 1.12 -14.39 1.81
CA THR A 222 1.19 -13.60 3.04
C THR A 222 2.56 -13.76 3.69
N ILE A 223 3.26 -12.65 3.90
CA ILE A 223 4.53 -12.62 4.61
C ILE A 223 4.25 -12.66 6.12
N ALA A 224 4.65 -13.74 6.77
CA ALA A 224 4.26 -13.99 8.16
C ALA A 224 5.41 -13.91 9.17
N ASN A 225 6.60 -14.39 8.83
CA ASN A 225 7.78 -14.45 9.71
C ASN A 225 7.45 -14.90 11.17
N ARG A 226 6.60 -15.93 11.29
CA ARG A 226 5.97 -16.35 12.56
C ARG A 226 6.95 -16.80 13.65
N LYS A 227 8.08 -17.35 13.25
CA LYS A 227 9.12 -17.84 14.19
C LYS A 227 9.84 -16.70 14.92
N HIS A 228 9.68 -15.48 14.46
CA HIS A 228 10.32 -14.30 15.00
C HIS A 228 9.28 -13.29 15.44
N ARG A 229 9.13 -12.20 14.69
CA ARG A 229 8.37 -11.05 15.12
C ARG A 229 7.07 -10.81 14.35
N GLY A 230 6.87 -11.48 13.22
CA GLY A 230 5.81 -11.10 12.27
C GLY A 230 6.20 -9.85 11.49
N ILE A 231 5.33 -9.43 10.55
CA ILE A 231 5.61 -8.30 9.66
C ILE A 231 4.40 -7.37 9.66
N SER A 232 4.61 -6.14 10.08
CA SER A 232 3.57 -5.12 10.15
C SER A 232 3.38 -4.38 8.82
N HIS A 233 2.31 -3.60 8.77
CA HIS A 233 2.00 -2.70 7.65
C HIS A 233 3.17 -1.76 7.32
N GLY A 234 3.79 -1.16 8.34
CA GLY A 234 4.95 -0.29 8.18
C GLY A 234 6.25 -1.02 7.86
N ASP A 235 6.40 -2.26 8.32
CA ASP A 235 7.59 -3.06 8.02
C ASP A 235 7.72 -3.35 6.52
N MET A 236 6.62 -3.47 5.82
CA MET A 236 6.61 -3.72 4.37
C MET A 236 7.10 -2.52 3.54
N ILE A 237 7.24 -1.37 4.13
CA ILE A 237 7.84 -0.19 3.47
C ILE A 237 9.14 0.26 4.12
N ASP A 238 9.71 -0.57 4.99
CA ASP A 238 10.94 -0.25 5.72
C ASP A 238 10.83 1.04 6.56
N LEU A 239 9.66 1.26 7.16
CA LEU A 239 9.37 2.51 7.88
C LEU A 239 10.40 2.83 8.96
N LYS A 240 10.82 1.84 9.73
CA LYS A 240 11.79 2.01 10.84
C LYS A 240 13.25 1.89 10.40
N ARG A 241 13.51 1.47 9.16
CA ARG A 241 14.86 1.23 8.62
C ARG A 241 15.67 0.29 9.48
N GLU A 242 15.01 -0.73 10.02
CA GLU A 242 15.59 -1.76 10.87
C GLU A 242 15.67 -3.09 10.13
N ASP A 243 16.67 -3.90 10.49
CA ASP A 243 16.78 -5.27 10.03
C ASP A 243 16.03 -6.20 10.99
N TYR A 244 15.27 -7.15 10.44
CA TYR A 244 14.53 -8.13 11.22
C TYR A 244 15.08 -9.53 10.98
N LYS A 245 15.20 -10.29 12.07
CA LYS A 245 15.59 -11.69 11.95
C LYS A 245 14.52 -12.46 11.17
N GLY A 246 14.96 -13.16 10.13
CA GLY A 246 14.09 -14.02 9.32
C GLY A 246 13.35 -13.32 8.18
N PHE A 247 13.45 -12.00 8.06
CA PHE A 247 12.86 -11.28 6.94
C PHE A 247 13.66 -10.03 6.59
N ASP A 248 14.10 -9.95 5.34
CA ASP A 248 14.75 -8.77 4.77
C ASP A 248 13.82 -8.12 3.76
N VAL A 249 13.29 -6.94 4.11
CA VAL A 249 12.33 -6.23 3.26
C VAL A 249 12.96 -5.75 1.96
N THR A 250 14.22 -5.35 1.98
CA THR A 250 14.90 -4.90 0.75
C THR A 250 15.10 -6.07 -0.22
N GLU A 251 15.49 -7.23 0.29
CA GLU A 251 15.58 -8.45 -0.51
C GLU A 251 14.22 -8.87 -1.08
N PHE A 252 13.16 -8.74 -0.28
CA PHE A 252 11.78 -9.00 -0.75
C PHE A 252 11.46 -8.19 -2.01
N TYR A 253 11.75 -6.88 -2.01
CA TYR A 253 11.48 -6.03 -3.18
C TYR A 253 12.41 -6.33 -4.34
N VAL A 254 13.66 -6.65 -4.09
CA VAL A 254 14.61 -7.07 -5.14
C VAL A 254 14.08 -8.33 -5.86
N GLU A 255 13.65 -9.33 -5.11
CA GLU A 255 13.06 -10.55 -5.68
C GLU A 255 11.75 -10.27 -6.44
N LEU A 256 10.89 -9.40 -5.89
CA LEU A 256 9.66 -8.98 -6.55
C LEU A 256 9.95 -8.36 -7.93
N VAL A 257 10.86 -7.41 -7.99
CA VAL A 257 11.22 -6.72 -9.24
C VAL A 257 11.92 -7.66 -10.21
N LYS A 258 12.76 -8.55 -9.70
CA LYS A 258 13.38 -9.62 -10.53
C LYS A 258 12.30 -10.47 -11.21
N THR A 259 11.27 -10.87 -10.49
CA THR A 259 10.17 -11.65 -11.10
C THR A 259 9.38 -10.86 -12.14
N LEU A 260 9.20 -9.56 -11.96
CA LEU A 260 8.60 -8.70 -13.00
C LEU A 260 9.46 -8.68 -14.26
N LYS A 261 10.78 -8.54 -14.11
CA LYS A 261 11.73 -8.60 -15.22
C LYS A 261 11.66 -9.94 -15.96
N GLU A 262 11.62 -11.06 -15.24
CA GLU A 262 11.52 -12.39 -15.82
C GLU A 262 10.23 -12.61 -16.60
N LYS A 263 9.16 -11.91 -16.25
CA LYS A 263 7.87 -11.90 -16.96
C LYS A 263 7.87 -11.00 -18.19
N GLY A 264 8.95 -10.23 -18.41
CA GLY A 264 9.08 -9.33 -19.56
C GLY A 264 8.52 -7.91 -19.34
N PHE A 265 8.24 -7.55 -18.10
CA PHE A 265 7.76 -6.23 -17.72
C PHE A 265 8.86 -5.19 -17.48
#